data_8c165dd4a70d2ed46982a4d9e408e4bb
#
_entry.id   8c165dd4a70d2ed46982a4d9e408e4bb
#
_cell.length_a   1.000
_cell.length_b   1.000
_cell.length_c   1.000
_cell.angle_alpha   90.00
_cell.angle_beta   90.00
_cell.angle_gamma   90.00
#
_symmetry.space_group_name_H-M   'P 1'
#
loop_
_entity.id
_entity.type
_entity.pdbx_description
1 polymer ?
#
loop_
_entity_poly.entity_id
_entity_poly.type
_entity_poly.pdbx_seq_one_letter_code
_entity_poly.pdbx_strand_id
1 'polypeptide(L)'
;MANRIPLDPKLPKLFDSTPNEQRSKAQLDAWWDHPFGVTMADGRIDVRCLNGGAWDRSTHLGVADDYDAACVLAEAKQAAWLRFRERPVGSPQDGKFLLLKMPQRPDEDMVTVATFDTAEAANEYLREHYPETPR
;
A
#
# COMPACT_ATOMS: atom_id res chain seq x y z
N MET A 1 4.88 -3.09 -20.92
CA MET A 1 5.79 -2.02 -20.50
C MET A 1 5.36 -1.43 -19.18
N ALA A 2 6.27 -1.26 -18.25
CA ALA A 2 5.92 -0.69 -16.94
C ALA A 2 5.54 0.80 -17.07
N ASN A 3 4.60 1.23 -16.24
CA ASN A 3 4.21 2.64 -16.16
C ASN A 3 5.40 3.49 -15.72
N ARG A 4 5.53 4.68 -16.31
CA ARG A 4 6.61 5.60 -15.93
C ARG A 4 6.28 6.27 -14.60
N ILE A 5 7.26 6.29 -13.69
CA ILE A 5 7.13 6.97 -12.41
C ILE A 5 7.83 8.33 -12.48
N PRO A 6 7.40 9.32 -11.67
CA PRO A 6 8.16 10.56 -11.56
C PRO A 6 9.57 10.31 -11.06
N LEU A 7 10.55 11.00 -11.61
CA LEU A 7 11.93 10.92 -11.20
C LEU A 7 12.35 12.26 -10.59
N ASP A 8 12.90 12.21 -9.39
CA ASP A 8 13.32 13.39 -8.61
C ASP A 8 12.23 14.46 -8.52
N PRO A 9 10.98 14.08 -8.12
CA PRO A 9 9.92 15.07 -7.99
C PRO A 9 10.21 16.02 -6.85
N LYS A 10 9.64 17.23 -6.92
CA LYS A 10 9.74 18.20 -5.84
C LYS A 10 8.78 17.78 -4.72
N LEU A 11 9.34 17.26 -3.62
CA LEU A 11 8.55 16.80 -2.50
C LEU A 11 8.19 17.96 -1.57
N PRO A 12 7.02 17.88 -0.91
CA PRO A 12 6.67 18.85 0.14
C PRO A 12 7.70 18.85 1.25
N LYS A 13 7.85 19.99 1.92
CA LYS A 13 8.74 20.10 3.08
C LYS A 13 8.30 19.13 4.17
N LEU A 14 9.23 18.40 4.78
CA LEU A 14 8.98 17.41 5.81
C LEU A 14 8.11 16.23 5.31
N PHE A 15 8.23 15.90 4.01
CA PHE A 15 7.41 14.84 3.40
C PHE A 15 7.47 13.52 4.19
N ASP A 16 8.69 13.07 4.56
CA ASP A 16 8.88 11.78 5.23
C ASP A 16 8.55 11.79 6.72
N SER A 17 8.42 12.97 7.33
CA SER A 17 8.19 13.08 8.78
C SER A 17 6.79 13.57 9.15
N THR A 18 5.93 13.85 8.16
CA THR A 18 4.57 14.30 8.42
C THR A 18 3.63 13.10 8.53
N PRO A 19 2.94 12.89 9.67
CA PRO A 19 1.94 11.84 9.79
C PRO A 19 0.78 12.02 8.80
N ASN A 20 0.19 10.91 8.36
CA ASN A 20 -0.89 10.96 7.38
C ASN A 20 -2.10 11.76 7.84
N GLU A 21 -2.44 11.70 9.14
CA GLU A 21 -3.55 12.47 9.69
C GLU A 21 -3.32 13.98 9.67
N GLN A 22 -2.07 14.42 9.48
CA GLN A 22 -1.71 15.83 9.35
C GLN A 22 -1.55 16.28 7.89
N ARG A 23 -1.65 15.34 6.96
CA ARG A 23 -1.56 15.66 5.53
C ARG A 23 -2.90 16.16 5.03
N SER A 24 -2.88 17.16 4.15
CA SER A 24 -4.10 17.63 3.49
C SER A 24 -4.63 16.58 2.52
N LYS A 25 -5.92 16.67 2.18
CA LYS A 25 -6.50 15.80 1.15
C LYS A 25 -5.77 15.96 -0.18
N ALA A 26 -5.35 17.17 -0.52
CA ALA A 26 -4.59 17.43 -1.75
C ALA A 26 -3.24 16.68 -1.75
N GLN A 27 -2.55 16.65 -0.61
CA GLN A 27 -1.30 15.89 -0.49
C GLN A 27 -1.52 14.38 -0.60
N LEU A 28 -2.58 13.86 0.04
CA LEU A 28 -2.92 12.45 -0.08
C LEU A 28 -3.31 12.10 -1.52
N ASP A 29 -4.10 12.93 -2.19
CA ASP A 29 -4.49 12.70 -3.58
C ASP A 29 -3.28 12.70 -4.52
N ALA A 30 -2.29 13.54 -4.26
CA ALA A 30 -1.11 13.66 -5.11
C ALA A 30 -0.11 12.51 -4.93
N TRP A 31 0.06 12.01 -3.70
CA TRP A 31 1.16 11.11 -3.37
C TRP A 31 0.75 9.71 -2.93
N TRP A 32 -0.47 9.53 -2.44
CA TRP A 32 -0.92 8.22 -1.97
C TRP A 32 -1.03 7.23 -3.12
N ASP A 33 -0.36 6.09 -3.01
CA ASP A 33 -0.28 5.05 -4.03
C ASP A 33 0.42 5.47 -5.33
N HIS A 34 1.17 6.58 -5.31
CA HIS A 34 1.91 7.05 -6.48
C HIS A 34 3.41 6.89 -6.26
N PRO A 35 4.01 5.77 -6.73
CA PRO A 35 5.45 5.57 -6.60
C PRO A 35 6.25 6.65 -7.34
N PHE A 36 7.43 6.94 -6.81
CA PHE A 36 8.36 7.88 -7.45
C PHE A 36 9.80 7.40 -7.21
N GLY A 37 10.73 7.90 -8.01
CA GLY A 37 12.14 7.59 -7.88
C GLY A 37 12.94 8.81 -7.44
N VAL A 38 13.99 8.57 -6.65
CA VAL A 38 14.94 9.59 -6.23
C VAL A 38 16.34 9.14 -6.66
N THR A 39 17.02 9.94 -7.46
CA THR A 39 18.37 9.61 -7.93
C THR A 39 19.36 9.65 -6.76
N MET A 40 20.08 8.56 -6.57
CA MET A 40 21.11 8.46 -5.54
C MET A 40 22.45 9.01 -6.06
N ALA A 41 23.38 9.25 -5.14
CA ALA A 41 24.69 9.79 -5.46
C ALA A 41 25.48 8.91 -6.42
N ASP A 42 25.25 7.59 -6.39
CA ASP A 42 25.94 6.62 -7.27
C ASP A 42 25.21 6.38 -8.60
N GLY A 43 24.14 7.12 -8.88
CA GLY A 43 23.35 7.00 -10.10
C GLY A 43 22.24 5.98 -10.08
N ARG A 44 22.12 5.19 -9.01
CA ARG A 44 20.99 4.28 -8.84
C ARG A 44 19.76 5.07 -8.44
N ILE A 45 18.61 4.41 -8.47
CA ILE A 45 17.32 5.05 -8.18
C ILE A 45 16.70 4.41 -6.94
N ASP A 46 16.45 5.24 -5.92
CA ASP A 46 15.71 4.84 -4.73
C ASP A 46 14.22 4.98 -5.02
N VAL A 47 13.49 3.86 -5.03
CA VAL A 47 12.06 3.85 -5.35
C VAL A 47 11.25 3.91 -4.06
N ARG A 48 10.35 4.88 -3.98
CA ARG A 48 9.57 5.16 -2.77
C ARG A 48 8.10 5.40 -3.13
N CYS A 49 7.24 5.26 -2.12
CA CYS A 49 5.81 5.53 -2.27
C CYS A 49 5.20 5.88 -0.92
N LEU A 50 4.23 6.79 -0.91
CA LEU A 50 3.50 7.14 0.31
C LEU A 50 2.40 6.12 0.52
N ASN A 51 2.78 4.93 0.98
CA ASN A 51 1.85 3.87 1.40
C ASN A 51 2.62 2.59 1.73
N GLY A 52 2.08 1.45 1.35
CA GLY A 52 2.74 0.16 1.53
C GLY A 52 2.66 -0.30 2.97
N GLY A 53 3.81 -0.57 3.58
CA GLY A 53 3.88 -1.07 4.93
C GLY A 53 3.87 -0.01 6.02
N ALA A 54 4.02 1.27 5.68
CA ALA A 54 4.08 2.36 6.64
C ALA A 54 2.98 3.39 6.37
N TRP A 55 2.06 3.52 7.31
CA TRP A 55 0.91 4.42 7.18
C TRP A 55 1.27 5.90 7.40
N ASP A 56 2.37 6.18 8.08
CA ASP A 56 2.73 7.54 8.48
C ASP A 56 3.74 8.21 7.57
N ARG A 57 4.47 7.45 6.76
CA ARG A 57 5.64 7.94 6.03
C ARG A 57 5.72 7.31 4.64
N SER A 58 6.60 7.86 3.81
CA SER A 58 6.89 7.20 2.55
C SER A 58 7.59 5.87 2.80
N THR A 59 7.16 4.85 2.07
CA THR A 59 7.72 3.50 2.18
C THR A 59 8.82 3.33 1.15
N HIS A 60 9.98 2.85 1.60
CA HIS A 60 11.08 2.49 0.71
C HIS A 60 10.74 1.16 0.02
N LEU A 61 10.62 1.18 -1.30
CA LEU A 61 10.25 0.00 -2.08
C LEU A 61 11.46 -0.81 -2.52
N GLY A 62 12.58 -0.15 -2.79
CA GLY A 62 13.81 -0.79 -3.21
C GLY A 62 14.71 0.17 -3.94
N VAL A 63 15.87 -0.33 -4.39
CA VAL A 63 16.83 0.42 -5.17
C VAL A 63 17.00 -0.26 -6.53
N ALA A 64 16.88 0.50 -7.60
CA ALA A 64 17.06 0.01 -8.96
C ALA A 64 18.33 0.58 -9.60
N ASP A 65 18.92 -0.16 -10.51
CA ASP A 65 20.17 0.25 -11.15
C ASP A 65 19.97 1.39 -12.15
N ASP A 66 18.78 1.48 -12.75
CA ASP A 66 18.46 2.52 -13.71
C ASP A 66 16.97 2.86 -13.65
N TYR A 67 16.55 3.85 -14.44
CA TYR A 67 15.18 4.32 -14.44
C TYR A 67 14.16 3.28 -14.91
N ASP A 68 14.50 2.52 -15.97
CA ASP A 68 13.58 1.49 -16.47
C ASP A 68 13.36 0.39 -15.41
N ALA A 69 14.44 -0.04 -14.76
CA ALA A 69 14.34 -1.00 -13.66
C ALA A 69 13.54 -0.43 -12.47
N ALA A 70 13.66 0.87 -12.20
CA ALA A 70 12.89 1.54 -11.15
C ALA A 70 11.39 1.50 -11.45
N CYS A 71 11.00 1.73 -12.70
CA CYS A 71 9.60 1.65 -13.11
C CYS A 71 9.03 0.23 -12.97
N VAL A 72 9.81 -0.78 -13.34
CA VAL A 72 9.42 -2.19 -13.17
C VAL A 72 9.26 -2.54 -11.70
N LEU A 73 10.22 -2.13 -10.86
CA LEU A 73 10.16 -2.37 -9.42
C LEU A 73 8.93 -1.71 -8.79
N ALA A 74 8.65 -0.46 -9.14
CA ALA A 74 7.49 0.26 -8.64
C ALA A 74 6.18 -0.43 -9.01
N GLU A 75 6.04 -0.86 -10.26
CA GLU A 75 4.83 -1.55 -10.72
C GLU A 75 4.63 -2.88 -10.01
N ALA A 76 5.68 -3.67 -9.84
CA ALA A 76 5.60 -4.97 -9.15
C ALA A 76 5.21 -4.80 -7.68
N LYS A 77 5.81 -3.83 -6.99
CA LYS A 77 5.48 -3.55 -5.58
C LYS A 77 4.07 -3.03 -5.44
N GLN A 78 3.64 -2.13 -6.32
CA GLN A 78 2.28 -1.59 -6.30
C GLN A 78 1.24 -2.70 -6.51
N ALA A 79 1.45 -3.59 -7.46
CA ALA A 79 0.55 -4.71 -7.69
C ALA A 79 0.45 -5.60 -6.45
N ALA A 80 1.57 -5.82 -5.76
CA ALA A 80 1.59 -6.65 -4.56
C ALA A 80 0.79 -6.04 -3.41
N TRP A 81 0.99 -4.75 -3.09
CA TRP A 81 0.25 -4.16 -1.97
C TRP A 81 -1.22 -3.93 -2.28
N LEU A 82 -1.58 -3.66 -3.53
CA LEU A 82 -2.99 -3.52 -3.90
C LEU A 82 -3.73 -4.84 -3.72
N ARG A 83 -3.12 -5.97 -4.12
CA ARG A 83 -3.71 -7.29 -3.88
C ARG A 83 -3.85 -7.59 -2.40
N PHE A 84 -2.84 -7.24 -1.61
CA PHE A 84 -2.87 -7.43 -0.17
C PHE A 84 -4.03 -6.64 0.47
N ARG A 85 -4.27 -5.40 0.04
CA ARG A 85 -5.35 -4.57 0.57
C ARG A 85 -6.74 -5.06 0.17
N GLU A 86 -6.86 -5.76 -0.93
CA GLU A 86 -8.15 -6.33 -1.35
C GLU A 86 -8.59 -7.49 -0.46
N ARG A 87 -7.65 -8.16 0.19
CA ARG A 87 -7.95 -9.29 1.07
C ARG A 87 -8.43 -8.81 2.43
N PRO A 88 -9.65 -9.21 2.86
CA PRO A 88 -10.15 -8.84 4.18
C PRO A 88 -9.31 -9.44 5.32
N VAL A 89 -9.35 -8.80 6.47
CA VAL A 89 -8.65 -9.24 7.70
C VAL A 89 -9.69 -9.69 8.70
N GLY A 90 -9.42 -10.80 9.39
CA GLY A 90 -10.28 -11.29 10.46
C GLY A 90 -10.11 -10.48 11.73
N SER A 91 -11.23 -10.12 12.37
CA SER A 91 -11.22 -9.39 13.65
C SER A 91 -12.29 -9.99 14.58
N PRO A 92 -11.88 -10.56 15.73
CA PRO A 92 -12.86 -11.05 16.70
C PRO A 92 -13.48 -9.87 17.45
N GLN A 93 -14.82 -9.79 17.44
CA GLN A 93 -15.55 -8.75 18.16
C GLN A 93 -16.86 -9.32 18.71
N ASP A 94 -17.10 -9.13 20.00
CA ASP A 94 -18.34 -9.52 20.68
C ASP A 94 -18.78 -10.97 20.42
N GLY A 95 -17.82 -11.90 20.44
CA GLY A 95 -18.08 -13.32 20.21
C GLY A 95 -18.28 -13.71 18.75
N LYS A 96 -18.06 -12.77 17.82
CA LYS A 96 -18.17 -12.98 16.40
C LYS A 96 -16.84 -12.72 15.70
N PHE A 97 -16.70 -13.27 14.48
CA PHE A 97 -15.55 -12.98 13.63
C PHE A 97 -16.00 -12.16 12.45
N LEU A 98 -15.48 -10.94 12.38
CA LEU A 98 -15.75 -10.00 11.29
C LEU A 98 -14.61 -10.05 10.28
N LEU A 99 -14.94 -10.03 9.01
CA LEU A 99 -13.97 -9.80 7.94
C LEU A 99 -14.04 -8.34 7.55
N LEU A 100 -12.95 -7.63 7.78
CA LEU A 100 -12.88 -6.20 7.56
C LEU A 100 -11.95 -5.93 6.37
N LYS A 101 -12.41 -5.12 5.44
CA LYS A 101 -11.60 -4.68 4.31
C LYS A 101 -10.86 -3.41 4.70
N MET A 102 -9.53 -3.41 4.48
CA MET A 102 -8.71 -2.24 4.73
C MET A 102 -9.12 -1.09 3.81
N PRO A 103 -9.14 0.15 4.31
CA PRO A 103 -9.45 1.29 3.46
C PRO A 103 -8.35 1.53 2.43
N GLN A 104 -8.72 2.13 1.31
CA GLN A 104 -7.76 2.52 0.28
C GLN A 104 -6.92 3.71 0.72
N ARG A 105 -7.41 4.49 1.67
CA ARG A 105 -6.73 5.67 2.20
C ARG A 105 -6.81 5.71 3.72
N PRO A 106 -5.86 6.39 4.39
CA PRO A 106 -5.87 6.47 5.86
C PRO A 106 -7.02 7.28 6.43
N ASP A 107 -7.68 8.12 5.63
CA ASP A 107 -8.84 8.92 6.03
C ASP A 107 -10.19 8.22 5.81
N GLU A 108 -10.16 6.98 5.34
CA GLU A 108 -11.36 6.17 5.14
C GLU A 108 -11.53 5.14 6.25
N ASP A 109 -12.76 4.74 6.52
CA ASP A 109 -13.06 3.72 7.52
C ASP A 109 -12.96 2.31 6.95
N MET A 110 -12.66 1.34 7.81
CA MET A 110 -12.71 -0.07 7.45
C MET A 110 -14.16 -0.49 7.22
N VAL A 111 -14.37 -1.38 6.24
CA VAL A 111 -15.70 -1.88 5.89
C VAL A 111 -15.82 -3.33 6.29
N THR A 112 -16.93 -3.69 6.97
CA THR A 112 -17.24 -5.09 7.28
C THR A 112 -17.75 -5.77 6.01
N VAL A 113 -17.02 -6.77 5.54
CA VAL A 113 -17.37 -7.54 4.35
C VAL A 113 -18.37 -8.66 4.71
N ALA A 114 -18.13 -9.34 5.82
CA ALA A 114 -18.95 -10.46 6.28
C ALA A 114 -18.75 -10.68 7.76
N THR A 115 -19.72 -11.35 8.41
CA THR A 115 -19.67 -11.69 9.83
C THR A 115 -19.91 -13.18 9.99
N PHE A 116 -19.13 -13.83 10.85
CA PHE A 116 -19.22 -15.27 11.10
C PHE A 116 -19.25 -15.56 12.60
N ASP A 117 -19.84 -16.71 12.95
CA ASP A 117 -19.89 -17.14 14.35
C ASP A 117 -18.57 -17.80 14.81
N THR A 118 -17.77 -18.30 13.87
CA THR A 118 -16.50 -18.99 14.19
C THR A 118 -15.37 -18.52 13.29
N ALA A 119 -14.14 -18.67 13.78
CA ALA A 119 -12.94 -18.38 12.99
C ALA A 119 -12.83 -19.31 11.79
N GLU A 120 -13.26 -20.57 11.96
CA GLU A 120 -13.20 -21.57 10.90
C GLU A 120 -14.07 -21.16 9.68
N ALA A 121 -15.28 -20.69 9.95
CA ALA A 121 -16.18 -20.24 8.89
C ALA A 121 -15.60 -19.02 8.17
N ALA A 122 -15.00 -18.07 8.90
CA ALA A 122 -14.35 -16.90 8.31
C ALA A 122 -13.16 -17.31 7.43
N ASN A 123 -12.33 -18.24 7.90
CA ASN A 123 -11.17 -18.73 7.14
C ASN A 123 -11.59 -19.49 5.88
N GLU A 124 -12.65 -20.26 5.96
CA GLU A 124 -13.19 -20.97 4.80
C GLU A 124 -13.68 -20.00 3.75
N TYR A 125 -14.41 -18.96 4.15
CA TYR A 125 -14.85 -17.89 3.24
C TYR A 125 -13.66 -17.23 2.55
N LEU A 126 -12.59 -16.91 3.31
CA LEU A 126 -11.38 -16.30 2.75
C LEU A 126 -10.73 -17.21 1.72
N ARG A 127 -10.65 -18.51 1.98
CA ARG A 127 -10.07 -19.47 1.02
C ARG A 127 -10.87 -19.55 -0.28
N GLU A 128 -12.17 -19.46 -0.20
CA GLU A 128 -13.05 -19.55 -1.38
C GLU A 128 -13.03 -18.26 -2.21
N HIS A 129 -13.07 -17.10 -1.56
CA HIS A 129 -13.25 -15.82 -2.23
C HIS A 129 -11.97 -15.02 -2.42
N TYR A 130 -10.96 -15.26 -1.57
CA TYR A 130 -9.68 -14.54 -1.57
C TYR A 130 -8.53 -15.53 -1.40
N PRO A 131 -8.32 -16.43 -2.37
CA PRO A 131 -7.23 -17.42 -2.24
C PRO A 131 -5.88 -16.73 -2.15
N GLU A 132 -4.96 -17.33 -1.36
CA GLU A 132 -3.62 -16.79 -1.26
C GLU A 132 -2.92 -16.86 -2.60
N THR A 133 -2.27 -15.75 -2.97
CA THR A 133 -1.46 -15.71 -4.18
C THR A 133 -0.16 -16.49 -3.91
N PRO A 134 0.23 -17.41 -4.77
CA PRO A 134 1.51 -18.10 -4.63
C PRO A 134 2.65 -17.07 -4.59
N ARG A 135 3.56 -17.27 -3.67
CA ARG A 135 4.72 -16.40 -3.50
C ARG A 135 5.83 -16.79 -4.46
#